data_5eb237d4d7e3f0d090702b8a28b66dd2
#
_entry.id   5eb237d4d7e3f0d090702b8a28b66dd2
#
_cell.length_a   1.000
_cell.length_b   1.000
_cell.length_c   1.000
_cell.angle_alpha   90.00
_cell.angle_beta   90.00
_cell.angle_gamma   90.00
#
_symmetry.space_group_name_H-M   'P 1'
#
loop_
_entity.id
_entity.type
_entity.pdbx_description
1 polymer ?
#
loop_
_entity_poly.entity_id
_entity_poly.type
_entity_poly.pdbx_seq_one_letter_code
_entity_poly.pdbx_strand_id
1 'polypeptide(L)'
;MKTPPLRTGRPLAVMGAVGFAGAALLVLIGREISGAYPDHTVLVVVLAALCLGLGGFLGTRLVRRLPVGSVPADCLAPAMGLVAVALPLALLLSRLERGLLPAAGGTFLPPGLVGALAAGLLPLGVALGAAAILAVAATGQDDPGQRRKTLLFLAGGAVLGTLFVPLVAVPKLSPINACLDIAIGCTAVGLLSAAAAPADNRKYETWLSLLAIVFVLLLPLSGLFDDKTNAWCQPDAVSTPAP
;
A
#
# COMPACT_ATOMS: atom_id res chain seq x y z
N MET A 1 23.96 8.79 28.41
CA MET A 1 23.07 7.63 28.57
C MET A 1 23.08 6.86 27.27
N LYS A 2 23.62 5.62 27.22
CA LYS A 2 23.55 4.75 26.04
C LYS A 2 22.12 4.19 26.00
N THR A 3 21.31 4.62 25.02
CA THR A 3 20.03 3.99 24.73
C THR A 3 20.27 2.51 24.44
N PRO A 4 19.50 1.58 25.05
CA PRO A 4 19.64 0.15 24.77
C PRO A 4 19.44 -0.07 23.27
N PRO A 5 20.21 -0.98 22.66
CA PRO A 5 20.07 -1.26 21.22
C PRO A 5 18.64 -1.70 20.96
N LEU A 6 17.89 -0.87 20.21
CA LEU A 6 16.57 -1.24 19.70
C LEU A 6 16.68 -2.61 19.04
N ARG A 7 15.79 -3.55 19.42
CA ARG A 7 15.73 -4.86 18.78
C ARG A 7 15.64 -4.66 17.26
N THR A 8 16.72 -4.91 16.56
CA THR A 8 16.95 -4.61 15.14
C THR A 8 15.91 -5.26 14.19
N GLY A 9 15.15 -6.22 14.67
CA GLY A 9 14.14 -6.92 13.86
C GLY A 9 12.94 -6.09 13.42
N ARG A 10 12.56 -5.03 14.15
CA ARG A 10 11.35 -4.25 13.86
C ARG A 10 11.46 -3.38 12.64
N PRO A 11 12.48 -2.51 12.52
CA PRO A 11 12.63 -1.69 11.33
C PRO A 11 12.78 -2.57 10.07
N LEU A 12 13.40 -3.75 10.19
CA LEU A 12 13.53 -4.70 9.09
C LEU A 12 12.17 -5.28 8.69
N ALA A 13 11.30 -5.62 9.65
CA ALA A 13 9.93 -6.07 9.35
C ALA A 13 9.11 -4.98 8.64
N VAL A 14 9.23 -3.72 9.09
CA VAL A 14 8.59 -2.58 8.41
C VAL A 14 9.09 -2.45 6.97
N MET A 15 10.40 -2.56 6.73
CA MET A 15 10.95 -2.49 5.36
C MET A 15 10.44 -3.62 4.48
N GLY A 16 10.36 -4.84 5.02
CA GLY A 16 9.75 -5.98 4.30
C GLY A 16 8.28 -5.72 3.97
N ALA A 17 7.50 -5.23 4.92
CA ALA A 17 6.09 -4.91 4.72
C ALA A 17 5.89 -3.78 3.70
N VAL A 18 6.72 -2.74 3.72
CA VAL A 18 6.70 -1.63 2.73
C VAL A 18 6.97 -2.15 1.33
N GLY A 19 8.01 -2.98 1.15
CA GLY A 19 8.33 -3.61 -0.13
C GLY A 19 7.19 -4.50 -0.63
N PHE A 20 6.67 -5.36 0.25
CA PHE A 20 5.55 -6.26 -0.04
C PHE A 20 4.29 -5.49 -0.47
N ALA A 21 3.86 -4.52 0.33
CA ALA A 21 2.64 -3.75 0.08
C ALA A 21 2.72 -2.94 -1.22
N GLY A 22 3.84 -2.27 -1.46
CA GLY A 22 4.04 -1.48 -2.68
C GLY A 22 4.01 -2.34 -3.95
N ALA A 23 4.73 -3.47 -3.94
CA ALA A 23 4.80 -4.38 -5.08
C ALA A 23 3.47 -5.12 -5.31
N ALA A 24 2.84 -5.64 -4.25
CA ALA A 24 1.57 -6.33 -4.34
C ALA A 24 0.46 -5.41 -4.91
N LEU A 25 0.41 -4.15 -4.47
CA LEU A 25 -0.55 -3.20 -5.01
C LEU A 25 -0.31 -2.87 -6.48
N LEU A 26 0.95 -2.69 -6.90
CA LEU A 26 1.28 -2.47 -8.31
C LEU A 26 0.76 -3.61 -9.19
N VAL A 27 0.92 -4.85 -8.74
CA VAL A 27 0.41 -6.02 -9.47
C VAL A 27 -1.11 -6.07 -9.46
N LEU A 28 -1.76 -5.77 -8.32
CA LEU A 28 -3.22 -5.70 -8.22
C LEU A 28 -3.80 -4.64 -9.16
N ILE A 29 -3.26 -3.43 -9.14
CA ILE A 29 -3.71 -2.34 -10.01
C ILE A 29 -3.42 -2.67 -11.47
N GLY A 30 -2.24 -3.22 -11.79
CA GLY A 30 -1.90 -3.65 -13.13
C GLY A 30 -2.92 -4.65 -13.68
N ARG A 31 -3.31 -5.64 -12.87
CA ARG A 31 -4.34 -6.62 -13.23
C ARG A 31 -5.71 -5.98 -13.44
N GLU A 32 -6.12 -5.15 -12.51
CA GLU A 32 -7.41 -4.46 -12.56
C GLU A 32 -7.56 -3.60 -13.82
N ILE A 33 -6.49 -2.91 -14.19
CA ILE A 33 -6.52 -2.00 -15.35
C ILE A 33 -6.29 -2.74 -16.65
N SER A 34 -5.49 -3.83 -16.66
CA SER A 34 -5.30 -4.66 -17.86
C SER A 34 -6.60 -5.28 -18.36
N GLY A 35 -7.53 -5.57 -17.45
CA GLY A 35 -8.88 -6.04 -17.83
C GLY A 35 -9.71 -4.97 -18.54
N ALA A 36 -9.51 -3.70 -18.23
CA ALA A 36 -10.25 -2.57 -18.81
C ALA A 36 -9.54 -1.94 -20.02
N TYR A 37 -8.22 -1.97 -20.05
CA TYR A 37 -7.38 -1.31 -21.08
C TYR A 37 -6.22 -2.24 -21.49
N PRO A 38 -6.49 -3.36 -22.19
CA PRO A 38 -5.47 -4.34 -22.50
C PRO A 38 -4.31 -3.78 -23.32
N ASP A 39 -4.59 -2.87 -24.27
CA ASP A 39 -3.59 -2.26 -25.15
C ASP A 39 -2.66 -1.27 -24.43
N HIS A 40 -3.04 -0.77 -23.25
CA HIS A 40 -2.31 0.25 -22.51
C HIS A 40 -1.71 -0.26 -21.19
N THR A 41 -1.78 -1.57 -20.91
CA THR A 41 -1.36 -2.16 -19.62
C THR A 41 0.05 -1.74 -19.20
N VAL A 42 1.02 -1.81 -20.12
CA VAL A 42 2.42 -1.47 -19.82
C VAL A 42 2.54 0.01 -19.43
N LEU A 43 1.89 0.89 -20.19
CA LEU A 43 1.93 2.33 -19.93
C LEU A 43 1.33 2.69 -18.58
N VAL A 44 0.21 2.04 -18.22
CA VAL A 44 -0.45 2.24 -16.93
C VAL A 44 0.41 1.73 -15.77
N VAL A 45 1.02 0.55 -15.90
CA VAL A 45 1.92 0.03 -14.85
C VAL A 45 3.13 0.95 -14.65
N VAL A 46 3.71 1.46 -15.75
CA VAL A 46 4.81 2.43 -15.67
C VAL A 46 4.36 3.72 -14.99
N LEU A 47 3.19 4.26 -15.35
CA LEU A 47 2.62 5.45 -14.73
C LEU A 47 2.34 5.23 -13.24
N ALA A 48 1.76 4.08 -12.87
CA ALA A 48 1.51 3.70 -11.48
C ALA A 48 2.82 3.63 -10.68
N ALA A 49 3.86 3.02 -11.26
CA ALA A 49 5.18 2.94 -10.63
C ALA A 49 5.82 4.33 -10.47
N LEU A 50 5.66 5.21 -11.46
CA LEU A 50 6.12 6.61 -11.38
C LEU A 50 5.38 7.39 -10.28
N CYS A 51 4.07 7.27 -10.18
CA CYS A 51 3.29 7.91 -9.12
C CYS A 51 3.71 7.43 -7.73
N LEU A 52 3.89 6.11 -7.53
CA LEU A 52 4.40 5.55 -6.28
C LEU A 52 5.82 6.02 -5.98
N GLY A 53 6.69 6.06 -6.98
CA GLY A 53 8.07 6.52 -6.84
C GLY A 53 8.16 8.00 -6.47
N LEU A 54 7.40 8.86 -7.15
CA LEU A 54 7.30 10.29 -6.83
C LEU A 54 6.71 10.51 -5.43
N GLY A 55 5.63 9.81 -5.10
CA GLY A 55 5.06 9.82 -3.75
C GLY A 55 6.10 9.40 -2.71
N GLY A 56 6.81 8.30 -2.95
CA GLY A 56 7.89 7.82 -2.07
C GLY A 56 8.99 8.86 -1.87
N PHE A 57 9.43 9.51 -2.93
CA PHE A 57 10.38 10.61 -2.85
C PHE A 57 9.86 11.78 -2.01
N LEU A 58 8.60 12.19 -2.23
CA LEU A 58 7.96 13.24 -1.43
C LEU A 58 7.85 12.85 0.03
N GLY A 59 7.46 11.61 0.33
CA GLY A 59 7.38 11.07 1.69
C GLY A 59 8.72 11.12 2.42
N THR A 60 9.81 10.72 1.75
CA THR A 60 11.15 10.81 2.32
C THR A 60 11.58 12.25 2.58
N ARG A 61 11.21 13.18 1.67
CA ARG A 61 11.48 14.61 1.85
C ARG A 61 10.69 15.22 2.99
N LEU A 62 9.42 14.82 3.13
CA LEU A 62 8.54 15.30 4.19
C LEU A 62 9.07 14.90 5.58
N VAL A 63 9.43 13.63 5.76
CA VAL A 63 9.97 13.13 7.03
C VAL A 63 11.27 13.82 7.41
N ARG A 64 12.15 14.09 6.43
CA ARG A 64 13.42 14.82 6.69
C ARG A 64 13.22 16.27 7.16
N ARG A 65 12.03 16.85 6.94
CA ARG A 65 11.67 18.20 7.40
C ARG A 65 11.02 18.20 8.78
N LEU A 66 10.66 17.04 9.32
CA LEU A 66 10.12 16.96 10.67
C LEU A 66 11.21 17.33 11.70
N PRO A 67 10.84 18.05 12.77
CA PRO A 67 11.80 18.44 13.79
C PRO A 67 12.46 17.21 14.45
N VAL A 68 13.77 17.29 14.65
CA VAL A 68 14.67 16.21 15.10
C VAL A 68 14.32 15.63 16.48
N GLY A 69 13.28 16.13 17.15
CA GLY A 69 12.88 15.67 18.50
C GLY A 69 12.03 14.40 18.54
N SER A 70 11.51 13.92 17.40
CA SER A 70 10.73 12.67 17.36
C SER A 70 11.65 11.47 17.18
N VAL A 71 11.59 10.51 18.13
CA VAL A 71 12.33 9.25 17.99
C VAL A 71 11.78 8.50 16.76
N PRO A 72 12.61 8.19 15.74
CA PRO A 72 12.12 7.56 14.49
C PRO A 72 11.33 6.27 14.72
N ALA A 73 11.68 5.53 15.77
CA ALA A 73 11.00 4.29 16.16
C ALA A 73 9.54 4.51 16.57
N ASP A 74 9.22 5.65 17.17
CA ASP A 74 7.87 5.97 17.64
C ASP A 74 6.93 6.33 16.48
N CYS A 75 7.49 6.77 15.36
CA CYS A 75 6.74 7.13 14.17
C CYS A 75 6.48 5.93 13.23
N LEU A 76 7.09 4.77 13.48
CA LEU A 76 6.90 3.58 12.61
C LEU A 76 5.47 3.06 12.67
N ALA A 77 4.87 3.01 13.85
CA ALA A 77 3.52 2.51 14.05
C ALA A 77 2.48 3.35 13.29
N PRO A 78 2.39 4.69 13.47
CA PRO A 78 1.46 5.51 12.71
C PRO A 78 1.75 5.52 11.20
N ALA A 79 3.02 5.42 10.77
CA ALA A 79 3.36 5.34 9.36
C ALA A 79 2.81 4.05 8.71
N MET A 80 2.90 2.90 9.39
CA MET A 80 2.32 1.65 8.92
C MET A 80 0.79 1.70 8.90
N GLY A 81 0.16 2.36 9.86
CA GLY A 81 -1.27 2.62 9.85
C GLY A 81 -1.72 3.47 8.65
N LEU A 82 -0.96 4.50 8.29
CA LEU A 82 -1.22 5.29 7.09
C LEU A 82 -1.08 4.46 5.81
N VAL A 83 -0.07 3.59 5.72
CA VAL A 83 0.06 2.64 4.60
C VAL A 83 -1.16 1.74 4.53
N ALA A 84 -1.60 1.17 5.66
CA ALA A 84 -2.74 0.27 5.71
C ALA A 84 -4.05 0.94 5.24
N VAL A 85 -4.28 2.21 5.58
CA VAL A 85 -5.46 2.97 5.12
C VAL A 85 -5.34 3.37 3.65
N ALA A 86 -4.16 3.80 3.23
CA ALA A 86 -3.94 4.27 1.87
C ALA A 86 -4.06 3.16 0.81
N LEU A 87 -3.78 1.89 1.18
CA LEU A 87 -3.88 0.74 0.28
C LEU A 87 -5.31 0.54 -0.27
N PRO A 88 -6.35 0.29 0.54
CA PRO A 88 -7.70 0.10 0.03
C PRO A 88 -8.25 1.37 -0.63
N LEU A 89 -7.87 2.55 -0.13
CA LEU A 89 -8.27 3.82 -0.73
C LEU A 89 -7.72 3.97 -2.16
N ALA A 90 -6.46 3.61 -2.39
CA ALA A 90 -5.85 3.65 -3.73
C ALA A 90 -6.57 2.69 -4.70
N LEU A 91 -6.92 1.48 -4.25
CA LEU A 91 -7.67 0.53 -5.06
C LEU A 91 -9.09 1.03 -5.37
N LEU A 92 -9.80 1.56 -4.36
CA LEU A 92 -11.16 2.10 -4.53
C LEU A 92 -11.16 3.29 -5.49
N LEU A 93 -10.20 4.20 -5.37
CA LEU A 93 -10.08 5.33 -6.29
C LEU A 93 -9.82 4.89 -7.72
N SER A 94 -8.97 3.87 -7.93
CA SER A 94 -8.72 3.32 -9.27
C SER A 94 -9.96 2.66 -9.90
N ARG A 95 -10.89 2.15 -9.08
CA ARG A 95 -12.17 1.58 -9.53
C ARG A 95 -13.24 2.63 -9.78
N LEU A 96 -13.35 3.61 -8.89
CA LEU A 96 -14.33 4.70 -9.01
C LEU A 96 -14.19 5.41 -10.35
N GLU A 97 -12.97 5.56 -10.80
CA GLU A 97 -12.66 6.20 -12.05
C GLU A 97 -13.18 5.44 -13.27
N ARG A 98 -13.08 4.11 -13.27
CA ARG A 98 -13.61 3.30 -14.38
C ARG A 98 -15.13 3.47 -14.52
N GLY A 99 -15.85 3.66 -13.41
CA GLY A 99 -17.27 3.93 -13.43
C GLY A 99 -17.65 5.33 -13.91
N LEU A 100 -16.74 6.29 -13.78
CA LEU A 100 -17.00 7.68 -14.15
C LEU A 100 -16.55 8.03 -15.58
N LEU A 101 -15.61 7.28 -16.14
CA LEU A 101 -15.06 7.54 -17.47
C LEU A 101 -15.48 6.40 -18.41
N PRO A 102 -16.32 6.70 -19.44
CA PRO A 102 -16.63 5.70 -20.45
C PRO A 102 -15.35 5.20 -21.10
N ALA A 103 -15.28 3.90 -21.35
CA ALA A 103 -14.19 3.28 -22.09
C ALA A 103 -14.06 3.94 -23.46
N ALA A 104 -13.29 5.01 -23.51
CA ALA A 104 -12.99 5.67 -24.77
C ALA A 104 -12.12 4.69 -25.57
N GLY A 105 -12.68 4.08 -26.59
CA GLY A 105 -11.96 3.28 -27.59
C GLY A 105 -10.99 4.14 -28.40
N GLY A 106 -10.12 4.88 -27.73
CA GLY A 106 -9.16 5.82 -28.28
C GLY A 106 -7.72 5.36 -28.09
N THR A 107 -6.84 5.79 -28.98
CA THR A 107 -5.39 5.54 -28.93
C THR A 107 -4.68 6.20 -27.73
N PHE A 108 -5.37 7.02 -26.95
CA PHE A 108 -4.82 7.77 -25.83
C PHE A 108 -5.46 7.36 -24.50
N LEU A 109 -4.64 7.29 -23.45
CA LEU A 109 -5.11 7.12 -22.07
C LEU A 109 -6.02 8.30 -21.68
N PRO A 110 -7.22 8.05 -21.13
CA PRO A 110 -8.08 9.11 -20.64
C PRO A 110 -7.33 9.95 -19.58
N PRO A 111 -7.32 11.31 -19.69
CA PRO A 111 -6.64 12.16 -18.70
C PRO A 111 -7.12 11.94 -17.28
N GLY A 112 -8.38 11.58 -17.11
CA GLY A 112 -8.97 11.24 -15.83
C GLY A 112 -8.30 9.99 -15.21
N LEU A 113 -7.96 8.96 -15.99
CA LEU A 113 -7.24 7.76 -15.50
C LEU A 113 -5.89 8.15 -14.88
N VAL A 114 -5.18 9.06 -15.55
CA VAL A 114 -3.91 9.59 -15.03
C VAL A 114 -4.14 10.33 -13.70
N GLY A 115 -5.19 11.17 -13.64
CA GLY A 115 -5.54 11.94 -12.45
C GLY A 115 -5.88 11.07 -11.26
N ALA A 116 -6.68 10.03 -11.45
CA ALA A 116 -7.08 9.19 -10.33
C ALA A 116 -6.00 8.19 -9.91
N LEU A 117 -5.21 7.65 -10.83
CA LEU A 117 -4.00 6.92 -10.46
C LEU A 117 -3.07 7.80 -9.62
N ALA A 118 -2.90 9.06 -10.00
CA ALA A 118 -2.13 10.00 -9.22
C ALA A 118 -2.77 10.26 -7.85
N ALA A 119 -4.08 10.51 -7.79
CA ALA A 119 -4.81 10.78 -6.54
C ALA A 119 -4.76 9.58 -5.57
N GLY A 120 -4.80 8.36 -6.07
CA GLY A 120 -4.71 7.15 -5.25
C GLY A 120 -3.27 6.78 -4.86
N LEU A 121 -2.36 6.79 -5.81
CA LEU A 121 -1.02 6.24 -5.64
C LEU A 121 -0.01 7.22 -5.07
N LEU A 122 -0.15 8.54 -5.28
CA LEU A 122 0.74 9.52 -4.66
C LEU A 122 0.66 9.51 -3.12
N PRO A 123 -0.53 9.57 -2.49
CA PRO A 123 -0.64 9.49 -1.03
C PRO A 123 -0.09 8.19 -0.47
N LEU A 124 -0.35 7.06 -1.13
CA LEU A 124 0.21 5.78 -0.74
C LEU A 124 1.74 5.78 -0.88
N GLY A 125 2.27 6.29 -1.99
CA GLY A 125 3.71 6.45 -2.17
C GLY A 125 4.33 7.28 -1.05
N VAL A 126 3.69 8.40 -0.67
CA VAL A 126 4.12 9.25 0.46
C VAL A 126 4.17 8.45 1.76
N ALA A 127 3.13 7.66 2.06
CA ALA A 127 3.09 6.82 3.26
C ALA A 127 4.18 5.74 3.26
N LEU A 128 4.38 5.04 2.12
CA LEU A 128 5.43 4.04 1.95
C LEU A 128 6.84 4.65 2.08
N GLY A 129 7.07 5.79 1.44
CA GLY A 129 8.35 6.50 1.53
C GLY A 129 8.65 7.01 2.93
N ALA A 130 7.64 7.52 3.63
CA ALA A 130 7.76 7.93 5.03
C ALA A 130 8.09 6.73 5.94
N ALA A 131 7.37 5.62 5.81
CA ALA A 131 7.63 4.40 6.58
C ALA A 131 9.04 3.85 6.31
N ALA A 132 9.48 3.84 5.05
CA ALA A 132 10.81 3.39 4.66
C ALA A 132 11.92 4.23 5.27
N ILE A 133 11.86 5.57 5.16
CA ILE A 133 12.91 6.44 5.71
C ILE A 133 12.95 6.39 7.24
N LEU A 134 11.79 6.29 7.91
CA LEU A 134 11.72 6.12 9.35
C LEU A 134 12.33 4.78 9.79
N ALA A 135 12.09 3.69 9.05
CA ALA A 135 12.69 2.38 9.32
C ALA A 135 14.22 2.44 9.14
N VAL A 136 14.71 3.08 8.08
CA VAL A 136 16.16 3.30 7.88
C VAL A 136 16.75 4.12 9.02
N ALA A 137 16.09 5.21 9.43
CA ALA A 137 16.56 6.05 10.53
C ALA A 137 16.59 5.28 11.87
N ALA A 138 15.63 4.38 12.10
CA ALA A 138 15.56 3.55 13.31
C ALA A 138 16.62 2.43 13.35
N THR A 139 17.18 2.01 12.21
CA THR A 139 18.26 0.99 12.17
C THR A 139 19.67 1.53 12.46
N GLY A 140 19.84 2.85 12.51
CA GLY A 140 21.15 3.49 12.62
C GLY A 140 21.87 3.56 11.27
N GLN A 141 21.98 4.76 10.73
CA GLN A 141 22.46 4.98 9.33
C GLN A 141 23.97 4.76 9.14
N ASP A 142 24.73 4.65 10.23
CA ASP A 142 26.21 4.69 10.19
C ASP A 142 26.84 3.32 9.90
N ASP A 143 26.07 2.24 9.99
CA ASP A 143 26.55 0.88 9.70
C ASP A 143 26.18 0.43 8.27
N PRO A 144 27.15 0.32 7.35
CA PRO A 144 26.89 -0.15 5.98
C PRO A 144 26.30 -1.57 5.93
N GLY A 145 26.58 -2.41 6.93
CA GLY A 145 25.99 -3.74 7.05
C GLY A 145 24.48 -3.69 7.33
N GLN A 146 24.06 -2.79 8.19
CA GLN A 146 22.64 -2.59 8.49
C GLN A 146 21.89 -2.01 7.28
N ARG A 147 22.47 -1.05 6.57
CA ARG A 147 21.87 -0.50 5.36
C ARG A 147 21.65 -1.57 4.29
N ARG A 148 22.61 -2.46 4.09
CA ARG A 148 22.47 -3.60 3.16
C ARG A 148 21.34 -4.54 3.59
N LYS A 149 21.23 -4.88 4.87
CA LYS A 149 20.14 -5.70 5.40
C LYS A 149 18.78 -5.05 5.15
N THR A 150 18.64 -3.76 5.42
CA THR A 150 17.42 -2.98 5.20
C THR A 150 16.98 -3.04 3.75
N LEU A 151 17.91 -2.84 2.80
CA LEU A 151 17.62 -2.95 1.37
C LEU A 151 17.25 -4.38 0.95
N LEU A 152 17.90 -5.40 1.51
CA LEU A 152 17.56 -6.81 1.25
C LEU A 152 16.14 -7.15 1.74
N PHE A 153 15.73 -6.65 2.91
CA PHE A 153 14.36 -6.84 3.40
C PHE A 153 13.33 -6.12 2.54
N LEU A 154 13.62 -4.90 2.08
CA LEU A 154 12.76 -4.18 1.13
C LEU A 154 12.61 -4.96 -0.18
N ALA A 155 13.71 -5.38 -0.78
CA ALA A 155 13.72 -6.14 -2.03
C ALA A 155 13.04 -7.51 -1.86
N GLY A 156 13.33 -8.23 -0.77
CA GLY A 156 12.69 -9.50 -0.44
C GLY A 156 11.18 -9.35 -0.28
N GLY A 157 10.73 -8.32 0.43
CA GLY A 157 9.32 -7.98 0.55
C GLY A 157 8.69 -7.69 -0.81
N ALA A 158 9.35 -6.91 -1.66
CA ALA A 158 8.85 -6.61 -3.01
C ALA A 158 8.72 -7.87 -3.88
N VAL A 159 9.71 -8.76 -3.86
CA VAL A 159 9.63 -10.05 -4.57
C VAL A 159 8.47 -10.89 -4.05
N LEU A 160 8.33 -11.02 -2.74
CA LEU A 160 7.22 -11.76 -2.13
C LEU A 160 5.86 -11.14 -2.48
N GLY A 161 5.72 -9.82 -2.45
CA GLY A 161 4.49 -9.11 -2.84
C GLY A 161 4.14 -9.32 -4.31
N THR A 162 5.13 -9.29 -5.19
CA THR A 162 4.95 -9.56 -6.63
C THR A 162 4.49 -10.99 -6.88
N LEU A 163 5.01 -11.96 -6.14
CA LEU A 163 4.63 -13.38 -6.29
C LEU A 163 3.32 -13.71 -5.58
N PHE A 164 3.03 -13.07 -4.45
CA PHE A 164 1.82 -13.33 -3.66
C PHE A 164 0.54 -13.09 -4.48
N VAL A 165 0.49 -11.98 -5.21
CA VAL A 165 -0.72 -11.62 -5.96
C VAL A 165 -1.08 -12.66 -7.02
N PRO A 166 -0.22 -13.05 -7.98
CA PRO A 166 -0.60 -14.00 -9.01
C PRO A 166 -0.75 -15.44 -8.47
N LEU A 167 0.03 -15.85 -7.45
CA LEU A 167 0.04 -17.23 -6.98
C LEU A 167 -1.02 -17.51 -5.90
N VAL A 168 -1.35 -16.54 -5.06
CA VAL A 168 -2.22 -16.72 -3.90
C VAL A 168 -3.50 -15.88 -4.03
N ALA A 169 -3.35 -14.59 -4.25
CA ALA A 169 -4.50 -13.68 -4.24
C ALA A 169 -5.40 -13.91 -5.46
N VAL A 170 -4.85 -13.94 -6.67
CA VAL A 170 -5.63 -14.06 -7.92
C VAL A 170 -6.52 -15.32 -7.96
N PRO A 171 -6.03 -16.51 -7.63
CA PRO A 171 -6.86 -17.73 -7.72
C PRO A 171 -7.87 -17.89 -6.58
N LYS A 172 -7.73 -17.16 -5.46
CA LYS A 172 -8.50 -17.44 -4.23
C LYS A 172 -9.27 -16.24 -3.70
N LEU A 173 -8.83 -15.03 -4.01
CA LEU A 173 -9.34 -13.80 -3.39
C LEU A 173 -9.81 -12.82 -4.44
N SER A 174 -10.85 -12.07 -4.10
CA SER A 174 -11.19 -10.87 -4.84
C SER A 174 -10.11 -9.79 -4.65
N PRO A 175 -9.96 -8.84 -5.58
CA PRO A 175 -8.96 -7.78 -5.46
C PRO A 175 -9.11 -6.93 -4.18
N ILE A 176 -10.35 -6.67 -3.75
CA ILE A 176 -10.62 -5.95 -2.50
C ILE A 176 -10.20 -6.80 -1.30
N ASN A 177 -10.51 -8.11 -1.28
CA ASN A 177 -10.05 -9.01 -0.22
C ASN A 177 -8.54 -9.05 -0.14
N ALA A 178 -7.87 -9.23 -1.27
CA ALA A 178 -6.40 -9.24 -1.31
C ALA A 178 -5.81 -7.93 -0.76
N CYS A 179 -6.40 -6.79 -1.11
CA CYS A 179 -5.97 -5.49 -0.62
C CYS A 179 -6.21 -5.33 0.89
N LEU A 180 -7.34 -5.79 1.41
CA LEU A 180 -7.65 -5.79 2.85
C LEU A 180 -6.71 -6.70 3.63
N ASP A 181 -6.39 -7.90 3.12
CA ASP A 181 -5.42 -8.80 3.75
C ASP A 181 -4.04 -8.16 3.85
N ILE A 182 -3.59 -7.47 2.80
CA ILE A 182 -2.33 -6.71 2.81
C ILE A 182 -2.40 -5.59 3.85
N ALA A 183 -3.52 -4.86 3.93
CA ALA A 183 -3.72 -3.78 4.88
C ALA A 183 -3.72 -4.30 6.33
N ILE A 184 -4.35 -5.45 6.60
CA ILE A 184 -4.29 -6.14 7.90
C ILE A 184 -2.83 -6.52 8.25
N GLY A 185 -2.08 -7.06 7.29
CA GLY A 185 -0.67 -7.37 7.46
C GLY A 185 0.17 -6.13 7.81
N CYS A 186 -0.05 -5.01 7.12
CA CYS A 186 0.60 -3.74 7.44
C CYS A 186 0.23 -3.23 8.84
N THR A 187 -1.05 -3.35 9.22
CA THR A 187 -1.53 -2.97 10.56
C THR A 187 -0.90 -3.84 11.64
N ALA A 188 -0.77 -5.15 11.41
CA ALA A 188 -0.09 -6.07 12.34
C ALA A 188 1.38 -5.70 12.55
N VAL A 189 2.11 -5.36 11.48
CA VAL A 189 3.50 -4.87 11.58
C VAL A 189 3.56 -3.54 12.34
N GLY A 190 2.60 -2.66 12.14
CA GLY A 190 2.42 -1.43 12.90
C GLY A 190 2.21 -1.69 14.39
N LEU A 191 1.32 -2.63 14.75
CA LEU A 191 1.04 -3.05 16.12
C LEU A 191 2.28 -3.64 16.80
N LEU A 192 3.01 -4.52 16.12
CA LEU A 192 4.28 -5.07 16.62
C LEU A 192 5.32 -3.97 16.86
N SER A 193 5.30 -2.92 16.05
CA SER A 193 6.18 -1.76 16.23
C SER A 193 5.74 -0.90 17.42
N ALA A 194 4.42 -0.73 17.64
CA ALA A 194 3.86 0.01 18.77
C ALA A 194 4.05 -0.71 20.11
N ALA A 195 3.73 -2.00 20.18
CA ALA A 195 3.82 -2.82 21.40
C ALA A 195 5.22 -2.83 22.02
N ALA A 196 6.17 -2.48 21.25
CA ALA A 196 7.55 -2.51 21.66
C ALA A 196 8.15 -1.09 21.85
N ALA A 197 7.36 -0.06 21.68
CA ALA A 197 7.69 1.33 22.02
C ALA A 197 7.50 1.58 23.54
N PRO A 198 8.06 2.68 24.10
CA PRO A 198 7.81 3.08 25.47
C PRO A 198 6.31 3.33 25.74
N ALA A 199 5.92 3.23 27.01
CA ALA A 199 4.51 3.26 27.47
C ALA A 199 3.68 4.48 26.98
N ASP A 200 4.33 5.59 26.67
CA ASP A 200 3.68 6.82 26.19
C ASP A 200 3.04 6.68 24.80
N ASN A 201 3.37 5.63 24.05
CA ASN A 201 2.87 5.40 22.67
C ASN A 201 1.67 4.43 22.57
N ARG A 202 1.07 4.04 23.70
CA ARG A 202 -0.12 3.15 23.73
C ARG A 202 -1.33 3.67 22.95
N LYS A 203 -1.43 4.99 22.73
CA LYS A 203 -2.48 5.58 21.89
C LYS A 203 -2.47 5.04 20.44
N TYR A 204 -1.29 4.78 19.88
CA TYR A 204 -1.15 4.22 18.54
C TYR A 204 -1.54 2.74 18.49
N GLU A 205 -1.28 2.00 19.57
CA GLU A 205 -1.68 0.60 19.73
C GLU A 205 -3.21 0.46 19.69
N THR A 206 -3.93 1.31 20.44
CA THR A 206 -5.39 1.33 20.42
C THR A 206 -5.94 1.69 19.04
N TRP A 207 -5.39 2.73 18.41
CA TRP A 207 -5.83 3.17 17.07
C TRP A 207 -5.59 2.09 16.01
N LEU A 208 -4.42 1.45 16.00
CA LEU A 208 -4.11 0.37 15.07
C LEU A 208 -4.96 -0.89 15.33
N SER A 209 -5.27 -1.19 16.60
CA SER A 209 -6.15 -2.30 16.94
C SER A 209 -7.58 -2.06 16.42
N LEU A 210 -8.10 -0.84 16.58
CA LEU A 210 -9.39 -0.46 16.01
C LEU A 210 -9.38 -0.56 14.49
N LEU A 211 -8.30 -0.10 13.85
CA LEU A 211 -8.14 -0.18 12.40
C LEU A 211 -8.11 -1.64 11.91
N ALA A 212 -7.40 -2.53 12.61
CA ALA A 212 -7.39 -3.96 12.32
C ALA A 212 -8.78 -4.58 12.43
N ILE A 213 -9.53 -4.24 13.49
CA ILE A 213 -10.91 -4.71 13.67
C ILE A 213 -11.79 -4.25 12.52
N VAL A 214 -11.69 -2.97 12.11
CA VAL A 214 -12.45 -2.44 10.96
C VAL A 214 -12.14 -3.23 9.69
N PHE A 215 -10.87 -3.48 9.39
CA PHE A 215 -10.50 -4.25 8.20
C PHE A 215 -11.01 -5.68 8.25
N VAL A 216 -10.93 -6.37 9.40
CA VAL A 216 -11.47 -7.71 9.58
C VAL A 216 -12.99 -7.73 9.40
N LEU A 217 -13.71 -6.72 9.90
CA LEU A 217 -15.15 -6.60 9.71
C LEU A 217 -15.54 -6.27 8.25
N LEU A 218 -14.65 -5.64 7.48
CA LEU A 218 -14.86 -5.37 6.07
C LEU A 218 -14.62 -6.58 5.17
N LEU A 219 -13.84 -7.58 5.61
CA LEU A 219 -13.58 -8.79 4.82
C LEU A 219 -14.85 -9.51 4.33
N PRO A 220 -15.85 -9.83 5.17
CA PRO A 220 -17.06 -10.49 4.68
C PRO A 220 -17.91 -9.59 3.77
N LEU A 221 -17.78 -8.27 3.87
CA LEU A 221 -18.48 -7.31 3.02
C LEU A 221 -17.78 -7.04 1.69
N SER A 222 -16.54 -7.46 1.54
CA SER A 222 -15.71 -7.18 0.36
C SER A 222 -16.30 -7.75 -0.92
N GLY A 223 -16.93 -8.93 -0.87
CA GLY A 223 -17.65 -9.50 -2.01
C GLY A 223 -18.77 -8.60 -2.52
N LEU A 224 -19.58 -8.03 -1.62
CA LEU A 224 -20.61 -7.06 -1.97
C LEU A 224 -20.03 -5.78 -2.59
N PHE A 225 -18.89 -5.33 -2.10
CA PHE A 225 -18.18 -4.18 -2.68
C PHE A 225 -17.60 -4.51 -4.06
N ASP A 226 -17.05 -5.71 -4.24
CA ASP A 226 -16.54 -6.14 -5.54
C ASP A 226 -17.66 -6.24 -6.57
N ASP A 227 -18.79 -6.86 -6.25
CA ASP A 227 -19.93 -6.98 -7.14
C ASP A 227 -20.49 -5.62 -7.55
N LYS A 228 -20.70 -4.73 -6.56
CA LYS A 228 -21.22 -3.38 -6.84
C LYS A 228 -20.24 -2.53 -7.65
N THR A 229 -18.95 -2.55 -7.30
CA THR A 229 -17.95 -1.76 -8.03
C THR A 229 -17.70 -2.32 -9.43
N ASN A 230 -17.79 -3.62 -9.64
CA ASN A 230 -17.73 -4.24 -10.96
C ASN A 230 -18.96 -3.90 -11.81
N ALA A 231 -20.17 -3.88 -11.21
CA ALA A 231 -21.39 -3.44 -11.90
C ALA A 231 -21.30 -1.98 -12.36
N TRP A 232 -20.65 -1.12 -11.60
CA TRP A 232 -20.39 0.27 -12.04
C TRP A 232 -19.37 0.35 -13.20
N CYS A 233 -18.42 -0.58 -13.25
CA CYS A 233 -17.40 -0.60 -14.29
C CYS A 233 -17.88 -1.23 -15.61
N GLN A 234 -18.98 -1.98 -15.60
CA GLN A 234 -19.54 -2.68 -16.77
C GLN A 234 -21.07 -2.51 -16.84
N PRO A 235 -21.58 -1.28 -17.04
CA PRO A 235 -23.02 -1.03 -17.11
C PRO A 235 -23.72 -1.80 -18.22
N ASP A 236 -23.00 -2.11 -19.32
CA ASP A 236 -23.58 -2.77 -20.51
C ASP A 236 -23.67 -4.30 -20.39
N ALA A 237 -22.96 -4.94 -19.43
CA ALA A 237 -23.00 -6.38 -19.24
C ALA A 237 -24.33 -6.87 -18.60
N VAL A 238 -25.08 -5.97 -17.96
CA VAL A 238 -26.35 -6.28 -17.28
C VAL A 238 -27.55 -6.22 -18.24
N SER A 239 -27.40 -5.65 -19.42
CA SER A 239 -28.51 -5.38 -20.36
C SER A 239 -28.69 -6.40 -21.47
N THR A 240 -27.84 -7.42 -21.59
CA THR A 240 -28.06 -8.53 -22.52
C THR A 240 -28.88 -9.63 -21.83
N PRO A 241 -30.19 -9.76 -22.10
CA PRO A 241 -30.93 -10.94 -21.67
C PRO A 241 -30.29 -12.16 -22.35
N ALA A 242 -30.02 -13.21 -21.56
CA ALA A 242 -29.53 -14.49 -22.08
C ALA A 242 -30.49 -14.98 -23.17
N PRO A 243 -29.96 -15.50 -24.29
CA PRO A 243 -30.74 -16.06 -25.37
C PRO A 243 -31.56 -17.30 -24.95
#